data_7ed9f0945f070894f90b2d9eacc7f989
#
_entry.id   7ed9f0945f070894f90b2d9eacc7f989
#
_cell.length_a   1.000
_cell.length_b   1.000
_cell.length_c   1.000
_cell.angle_alpha   90.00
_cell.angle_beta   90.00
_cell.angle_gamma   90.00
#
_symmetry.space_group_name_H-M   'P 1'
#
loop_
_entity.id
_entity.type
_entity.pdbx_description
1 polymer ?
#
loop_
_entity_poly.entity_id
_entity_poly.type
_entity_poly.pdbx_seq_one_letter_code
_entity_poly.pdbx_strand_id
1 'polypeptide(L)'
;MPAGIRTVAILPFDNRTGEPALAQEVSEAIREAVERRLGLRPAAESGADAVVRGEIVRYEPDIPLSYEAGQGRVEVTRRRVQIVVNVEIFDQRAGRALWQRNGLAVDGEYQPPREVEGRRLALQKLVNEVVEGAQSQW
;
A
#
# COMPACT_ATOMS: atom_id res chain seq x y z
N MET A 1 -15.82 8.31 -2.06
CA MET A 1 -16.55 7.12 -2.53
C MET A 1 -17.94 7.51 -2.99
N PRO A 2 -18.46 6.87 -4.01
CA PRO A 2 -19.83 7.11 -4.45
C PRO A 2 -20.84 6.91 -3.32
N ALA A 3 -21.90 7.70 -3.33
CA ALA A 3 -23.00 7.55 -2.38
C ALA A 3 -23.59 6.15 -2.50
N GLY A 4 -23.87 5.51 -1.38
CA GLY A 4 -24.38 4.14 -1.35
C GLY A 4 -23.32 3.07 -1.16
N ILE A 5 -22.04 3.39 -1.28
CA ILE A 5 -20.97 2.48 -0.85
C ILE A 5 -20.74 2.71 0.63
N ARG A 6 -21.08 1.72 1.44
CA ARG A 6 -21.00 1.78 2.89
C ARG A 6 -20.12 0.68 3.48
N THR A 7 -19.95 -0.41 2.77
CA THR A 7 -19.19 -1.55 3.21
C THR A 7 -18.09 -1.89 2.21
N VAL A 8 -17.00 -2.43 2.74
CA VAL A 8 -15.84 -2.77 1.93
C VAL A 8 -15.22 -4.07 2.44
N ALA A 9 -14.81 -4.91 1.51
CA ALA A 9 -13.98 -6.06 1.81
C ALA A 9 -12.55 -5.74 1.36
N ILE A 10 -11.59 -5.95 2.23
CA ILE A 10 -10.18 -5.83 1.88
C ILE A 10 -9.66 -7.26 1.72
N LEU A 11 -9.45 -7.67 0.48
CA LEU A 11 -8.95 -9.01 0.21
C LEU A 11 -7.44 -9.08 0.47
N PRO A 12 -6.93 -10.23 0.90
CA PRO A 12 -5.49 -10.39 1.03
C PRO A 12 -4.83 -10.12 -0.33
N PHE A 13 -3.80 -9.28 -0.32
CA PHE A 13 -3.04 -9.03 -1.53
C PHE A 13 -2.22 -10.28 -1.88
N ASP A 14 -2.18 -10.59 -3.16
CA ASP A 14 -1.31 -11.63 -3.66
C ASP A 14 0.13 -11.13 -3.55
N ASN A 15 0.98 -11.86 -2.83
CA ASN A 15 2.34 -11.41 -2.52
C ASN A 15 3.35 -12.18 -3.37
N ARG A 16 3.92 -11.50 -4.35
CA ARG A 16 4.94 -12.07 -5.24
C ARG A 16 6.36 -11.79 -4.78
N THR A 17 6.51 -11.26 -3.57
CA THR A 17 7.82 -10.90 -3.04
C THR A 17 8.36 -11.96 -2.10
N GLY A 18 9.63 -11.84 -1.75
CA GLY A 18 10.25 -12.70 -0.76
C GLY A 18 10.02 -12.29 0.69
N GLU A 19 9.15 -11.29 0.95
CA GLU A 19 8.85 -10.83 2.31
C GLU A 19 7.43 -11.22 2.69
N PRO A 20 7.23 -12.34 3.42
CA PRO A 20 5.88 -12.85 3.71
C PRO A 20 5.01 -11.90 4.51
N ALA A 21 5.59 -11.05 5.35
CA ALA A 21 4.85 -10.14 6.21
C ALA A 21 4.10 -9.04 5.43
N LEU A 22 4.53 -8.74 4.21
CA LEU A 22 3.97 -7.62 3.45
C LEU A 22 2.48 -7.75 3.15
N ALA A 23 2.02 -8.95 2.83
CA ALA A 23 0.60 -9.15 2.49
C ALA A 23 -0.30 -8.69 3.63
N GLN A 24 0.02 -9.10 4.86
CA GLN A 24 -0.75 -8.71 6.03
C GLN A 24 -0.59 -7.24 6.36
N GLU A 25 0.62 -6.71 6.28
CA GLU A 25 0.89 -5.30 6.56
C GLU A 25 0.15 -4.38 5.61
N VAL A 26 0.14 -4.70 4.31
CA VAL A 26 -0.58 -3.94 3.30
C VAL A 26 -2.09 -3.98 3.57
N SER A 27 -2.63 -5.17 3.79
CA SER A 27 -4.07 -5.34 4.01
C SER A 27 -4.54 -4.62 5.27
N GLU A 28 -3.78 -4.68 6.36
CA GLU A 28 -4.14 -4.00 7.59
C GLU A 28 -4.04 -2.48 7.48
N ALA A 29 -3.00 -1.99 6.80
CA ALA A 29 -2.84 -0.56 6.60
C ALA A 29 -4.00 0.01 5.78
N ILE A 30 -4.40 -0.67 4.71
CA ILE A 30 -5.53 -0.25 3.88
C ILE A 30 -6.83 -0.33 4.66
N ARG A 31 -7.06 -1.42 5.40
CA ARG A 31 -8.28 -1.59 6.21
C ARG A 31 -8.45 -0.45 7.21
N GLU A 32 -7.41 -0.17 7.97
CA GLU A 32 -7.44 0.89 8.97
C GLU A 32 -7.73 2.25 8.33
N ALA A 33 -7.09 2.56 7.21
CA ALA A 33 -7.28 3.83 6.53
C ALA A 33 -8.69 3.97 5.96
N VAL A 34 -9.22 2.91 5.35
CA VAL A 34 -10.56 2.90 4.76
C VAL A 34 -11.63 3.07 5.85
N GLU A 35 -11.48 2.39 6.97
CA GLU A 35 -12.42 2.52 8.08
C GLU A 35 -12.37 3.92 8.70
N ARG A 36 -11.16 4.41 8.98
CA ARG A 36 -10.99 5.65 9.72
C ARG A 36 -11.18 6.88 8.85
N ARG A 37 -10.67 6.87 7.62
CA ARG A 37 -10.65 8.05 6.76
C ARG A 37 -11.84 8.14 5.81
N LEU A 38 -12.41 7.00 5.43
CA LEU A 38 -13.56 6.94 4.53
C LEU A 38 -14.86 6.56 5.24
N GLY A 39 -14.78 6.14 6.51
CA GLY A 39 -15.96 5.78 7.27
C GLY A 39 -16.68 4.53 6.80
N LEU A 40 -16.00 3.67 6.05
CA LEU A 40 -16.58 2.44 5.56
C LEU A 40 -16.50 1.33 6.60
N ARG A 41 -17.47 0.43 6.61
CA ARG A 41 -17.49 -0.71 7.52
C ARG A 41 -16.95 -1.94 6.82
N PRO A 42 -16.16 -2.78 7.52
CA PRO A 42 -15.69 -4.03 6.94
C PRO A 42 -16.86 -5.00 6.72
N ALA A 43 -16.77 -5.76 5.64
CA ALA A 43 -17.74 -6.80 5.32
C ALA A 43 -17.05 -7.94 4.58
N ALA A 44 -17.69 -9.10 4.57
CA ALA A 44 -17.24 -10.22 3.77
C ALA A 44 -17.39 -9.89 2.28
N GLU A 45 -16.54 -10.47 1.46
CA GLU A 45 -16.53 -10.20 0.02
C GLU A 45 -17.91 -10.35 -0.63
N SER A 46 -18.65 -11.38 -0.28
CA SER A 46 -19.94 -11.65 -0.88
C SER A 46 -21.00 -10.59 -0.59
N GLY A 47 -20.84 -9.86 0.51
CA GLY A 47 -21.83 -8.85 0.94
C GLY A 47 -21.36 -7.42 0.88
N ALA A 48 -20.11 -7.19 0.48
CA ALA A 48 -19.56 -5.84 0.48
C ALA A 48 -19.99 -5.06 -0.77
N ASP A 49 -20.23 -3.76 -0.58
CA ASP A 49 -20.51 -2.86 -1.69
C ASP A 49 -19.29 -2.70 -2.60
N ALA A 50 -18.11 -2.60 -2.00
CA ALA A 50 -16.86 -2.46 -2.73
C ALA A 50 -15.83 -3.47 -2.23
N VAL A 51 -14.86 -3.78 -3.07
CA VAL A 51 -13.75 -4.67 -2.74
C VAL A 51 -12.46 -3.98 -3.09
N VAL A 52 -11.51 -3.98 -2.17
CA VAL A 52 -10.12 -3.59 -2.45
C VAL A 52 -9.32 -4.87 -2.66
N ARG A 53 -8.66 -4.96 -3.79
CA ARG A 53 -7.85 -6.14 -4.13
C ARG A 53 -6.62 -5.72 -4.92
N GLY A 54 -5.62 -6.58 -4.93
CA GLY A 54 -4.41 -6.30 -5.67
C GLY A 54 -3.32 -7.33 -5.44
N GLU A 55 -2.14 -6.97 -5.90
CA GLU A 55 -0.96 -7.80 -5.71
C GLU A 55 0.26 -6.94 -5.39
N ILE A 56 1.18 -7.49 -4.61
CA ILE A 56 2.46 -6.87 -4.32
C ILE A 56 3.45 -7.47 -5.30
N VAL A 57 3.90 -6.64 -6.23
CA VAL A 57 4.71 -7.10 -7.37
C VAL A 57 6.18 -7.19 -7.01
N ARG A 58 6.66 -6.21 -6.25
CA ARG A 58 8.09 -6.12 -5.94
C ARG A 58 8.33 -5.42 -4.62
N TYR A 59 9.35 -5.84 -3.92
CA TYR A 59 9.83 -5.22 -2.70
C TYR A 59 11.34 -5.12 -2.76
N GLU A 60 11.85 -3.92 -2.67
CA GLU A 60 13.28 -3.63 -2.60
C GLU A 60 13.57 -2.92 -1.28
N PRO A 61 14.17 -3.61 -0.31
CA PRO A 61 14.29 -3.06 1.04
C PRO A 61 15.50 -2.15 1.27
N ASP A 62 16.48 -2.14 0.40
CA ASP A 62 17.76 -1.52 0.71
C ASP A 62 18.39 -0.73 -0.45
N ILE A 63 17.60 0.12 -1.08
CA ILE A 63 18.11 0.97 -2.16
C ILE A 63 18.96 2.09 -1.54
N PRO A 64 20.28 2.16 -1.88
CA PRO A 64 21.14 3.20 -1.30
C PRO A 64 20.80 4.58 -1.85
N LEU A 65 20.76 5.58 -0.97
CA LEU A 65 20.47 6.97 -1.34
C LEU A 65 21.63 7.92 -1.08
N SER A 66 22.35 7.73 0.02
CA SER A 66 23.43 8.62 0.42
C SER A 66 24.64 7.84 0.86
N TYR A 67 25.81 8.39 0.61
CA TYR A 67 27.09 7.77 0.95
C TYR A 67 27.94 8.76 1.70
N GLU A 68 28.72 8.26 2.68
CA GLU A 68 29.80 9.01 3.29
C GLU A 68 31.12 8.34 2.94
N ALA A 69 32.09 9.12 2.48
CA ALA A 69 33.44 8.67 2.21
C ALA A 69 34.37 9.20 3.28
N GLY A 70 35.14 8.32 3.91
CA GLY A 70 36.15 8.71 4.90
C GLY A 70 37.23 7.65 4.99
N GLN A 71 38.52 8.08 5.06
CA GLN A 71 39.66 7.20 5.24
C GLN A 71 39.70 5.98 4.31
N GLY A 72 39.36 6.19 3.03
CA GLY A 72 39.36 5.13 2.04
C GLY A 72 38.13 4.22 2.08
N ARG A 73 37.10 4.56 2.86
CA ARG A 73 35.85 3.80 2.93
C ARG A 73 34.68 4.62 2.43
N VAL A 74 33.68 3.91 1.87
CA VAL A 74 32.39 4.50 1.52
C VAL A 74 31.34 3.78 2.36
N GLU A 75 30.54 4.54 3.11
CA GLU A 75 29.45 4.01 3.91
C GLU A 75 28.12 4.54 3.39
N VAL A 76 27.12 3.67 3.33
CA VAL A 76 25.76 4.07 3.00
C VAL A 76 25.11 4.61 4.26
N THR A 77 24.75 5.89 4.25
CA THR A 77 24.16 6.55 5.42
C THR A 77 22.64 6.58 5.38
N ARG A 78 22.05 6.49 4.17
CA ARG A 78 20.60 6.48 3.99
C ARG A 78 20.23 5.46 2.94
N ARG A 79 19.11 4.81 3.16
CA ARG A 79 18.52 3.85 2.22
C ARG A 79 17.02 4.12 2.09
N ARG A 80 16.41 3.50 1.13
CA ARG A 80 14.95 3.48 1.07
C ARG A 80 14.45 2.07 0.78
N VAL A 81 13.25 1.78 1.24
CA VAL A 81 12.47 0.66 0.74
C VAL A 81 11.60 1.15 -0.40
N GLN A 82 11.33 0.29 -1.36
CA GLN A 82 10.34 0.53 -2.39
C GLN A 82 9.42 -0.66 -2.49
N ILE A 83 8.12 -0.40 -2.51
CA ILE A 83 7.09 -1.41 -2.69
C ILE A 83 6.35 -1.06 -3.97
N VAL A 84 6.19 -2.01 -4.87
CA VAL A 84 5.42 -1.84 -6.10
C VAL A 84 4.19 -2.72 -6.04
N VAL A 85 3.01 -2.13 -6.21
CA VAL A 85 1.74 -2.83 -6.11
C VAL A 85 0.86 -2.56 -7.34
N ASN A 86 0.00 -3.52 -7.63
CA ASN A 86 -1.19 -3.29 -8.45
C ASN A 86 -2.36 -3.29 -7.48
N VAL A 87 -3.22 -2.28 -7.55
CA VAL A 87 -4.31 -2.12 -6.60
C VAL A 87 -5.56 -1.62 -7.31
N GLU A 88 -6.71 -2.10 -6.87
CA GLU A 88 -8.00 -1.77 -7.46
C GLU A 88 -9.05 -1.65 -6.37
N ILE A 89 -9.92 -0.66 -6.52
CA ILE A 89 -11.18 -0.58 -5.78
C ILE A 89 -12.29 -0.91 -6.77
N PHE A 90 -12.99 -2.01 -6.52
CA PHE A 90 -14.02 -2.52 -7.40
C PHE A 90 -15.40 -2.32 -6.78
N ASP A 91 -16.30 -1.68 -7.52
CA ASP A 91 -17.69 -1.51 -7.10
C ASP A 91 -18.48 -2.74 -7.51
N GLN A 92 -18.83 -3.58 -6.53
CA GLN A 92 -19.55 -4.82 -6.80
C GLN A 92 -21.00 -4.59 -7.23
N ARG A 93 -21.57 -3.45 -6.84
CA ARG A 93 -22.96 -3.13 -7.22
C ARG A 93 -23.05 -2.74 -8.70
N ALA A 94 -22.07 -1.98 -9.18
CA ALA A 94 -22.00 -1.53 -10.57
C ALA A 94 -21.25 -2.48 -11.49
N GLY A 95 -20.49 -3.42 -10.91
CA GLY A 95 -19.70 -4.39 -11.68
C GLY A 95 -18.52 -3.78 -12.42
N ARG A 96 -17.90 -2.73 -11.86
CA ARG A 96 -16.78 -2.06 -12.50
C ARG A 96 -15.78 -1.51 -11.47
N ALA A 97 -14.56 -1.28 -11.93
CA ALA A 97 -13.55 -0.64 -11.12
C ALA A 97 -13.89 0.84 -10.92
N LEU A 98 -13.81 1.30 -9.66
CA LEU A 98 -13.93 2.73 -9.35
C LEU A 98 -12.58 3.42 -9.54
N TRP A 99 -11.51 2.74 -9.22
CA TRP A 99 -10.17 3.27 -9.27
C TRP A 99 -9.19 2.10 -9.38
N GLN A 100 -8.15 2.29 -10.15
CA GLN A 100 -7.15 1.26 -10.38
C GLN A 100 -5.79 1.88 -10.67
N ARG A 101 -4.75 1.28 -10.12
CA ARG A 101 -3.38 1.66 -10.42
C ARG A 101 -2.53 0.40 -10.60
N ASN A 102 -1.85 0.31 -11.73
CA ASN A 102 -0.89 -0.74 -12.01
C ASN A 102 0.52 -0.18 -11.89
N GLY A 103 1.40 -0.92 -11.24
CA GLY A 103 2.77 -0.49 -11.07
C GLY A 103 2.94 0.72 -10.17
N LEU A 104 2.06 0.88 -9.17
CA LEU A 104 2.18 1.96 -8.20
C LEU A 104 3.39 1.70 -7.31
N ALA A 105 4.37 2.58 -7.37
CA ALA A 105 5.57 2.48 -6.56
C ALA A 105 5.48 3.46 -5.39
N VAL A 106 5.66 2.95 -4.19
CA VAL A 106 5.72 3.77 -2.96
C VAL A 106 7.03 3.49 -2.25
N ASP A 107 7.60 4.50 -1.63
CA ASP A 107 8.88 4.38 -0.97
C ASP A 107 8.89 5.01 0.42
N GLY A 108 9.87 4.61 1.21
CA GLY A 108 10.13 5.20 2.51
C GLY A 108 11.62 5.18 2.81
N GLU A 109 12.17 6.31 3.20
CA GLU A 109 13.57 6.43 3.55
C GLU A 109 13.83 6.01 4.99
N TYR A 110 15.02 5.50 5.24
CA TYR A 110 15.43 5.13 6.59
C TYR A 110 16.95 5.21 6.74
N GLN A 111 17.40 5.24 7.98
CA GLN A 111 18.81 5.09 8.31
C GLN A 111 19.05 3.64 8.76
N PRO A 112 20.00 2.94 8.15
CA PRO A 112 20.28 1.56 8.56
C PRO A 112 20.57 1.47 10.08
N PRO A 113 20.09 0.45 10.76
CA PRO A 113 19.40 -0.74 10.24
C PRO A 113 17.85 -0.67 10.29
N ARG A 114 17.26 0.51 10.30
CA ARG A 114 15.82 0.72 10.56
C ARG A 114 14.91 0.52 9.35
N GLU A 115 15.09 -0.57 8.64
CA GLU A 115 14.28 -0.90 7.46
C GLU A 115 12.77 -0.84 7.74
N VAL A 116 12.34 -1.31 8.91
CA VAL A 116 10.92 -1.32 9.30
C VAL A 116 10.32 0.08 9.27
N GLU A 117 11.09 1.11 9.65
CA GLU A 117 10.63 2.50 9.57
C GLU A 117 10.39 2.92 8.13
N GLY A 118 11.32 2.56 7.22
CA GLY A 118 11.16 2.85 5.80
C GLY A 118 9.93 2.16 5.22
N ARG A 119 9.72 0.90 5.60
CA ARG A 119 8.55 0.15 5.16
C ARG A 119 7.25 0.77 5.65
N ARG A 120 7.21 1.22 6.90
CA ARG A 120 6.05 1.90 7.46
C ARG A 120 5.71 3.18 6.68
N LEU A 121 6.73 3.97 6.33
CA LEU A 121 6.53 5.19 5.55
C LEU A 121 6.02 4.89 4.14
N ALA A 122 6.54 3.85 3.50
CA ALA A 122 6.06 3.42 2.19
C ALA A 122 4.58 3.00 2.26
N LEU A 123 4.20 2.23 3.28
CA LEU A 123 2.81 1.82 3.47
C LEU A 123 1.88 3.00 3.72
N GLN A 124 2.35 4.01 4.44
CA GLN A 124 1.58 5.24 4.66
C GLN A 124 1.30 5.96 3.33
N LYS A 125 2.28 6.01 2.44
CA LYS A 125 2.08 6.58 1.11
C LYS A 125 1.10 5.76 0.29
N LEU A 126 1.16 4.44 0.39
CA LEU A 126 0.21 3.56 -0.29
C LEU A 126 -1.22 3.84 0.14
N VAL A 127 -1.47 3.91 1.45
CA VAL A 127 -2.84 4.17 1.93
C VAL A 127 -3.32 5.56 1.53
N ASN A 128 -2.44 6.56 1.47
CA ASN A 128 -2.81 7.87 0.98
C ASN A 128 -3.27 7.81 -0.48
N GLU A 129 -2.56 7.06 -1.32
CA GLU A 129 -2.95 6.88 -2.73
C GLU A 129 -4.32 6.20 -2.85
N VAL A 130 -4.56 5.16 -2.06
CA VAL A 130 -5.83 4.44 -2.08
C VAL A 130 -6.98 5.34 -1.63
N VAL A 131 -6.79 6.08 -0.53
CA VAL A 131 -7.82 6.98 -0.01
C VAL A 131 -8.11 8.11 -1.00
N GLU A 132 -7.09 8.73 -1.57
CA GLU A 132 -7.27 9.77 -2.57
C GLU A 132 -7.97 9.23 -3.82
N GLY A 133 -7.60 8.02 -4.24
CA GLY A 133 -8.25 7.35 -5.36
C GLY A 133 -9.74 7.12 -5.11
N ALA A 134 -10.08 6.67 -3.91
CA ALA A 134 -11.46 6.48 -3.50
C ALA A 134 -12.24 7.79 -3.50
N GLN A 135 -11.64 8.85 -2.96
CA GLN A 135 -12.28 10.16 -2.86
C GLN A 135 -12.45 10.84 -4.20
N SER A 136 -11.62 10.54 -5.18
CA SER A 136 -11.69 11.16 -6.50
C SER A 136 -12.87 10.66 -7.34
N GLN A 137 -13.61 9.67 -6.86
CA GLN A 137 -14.72 9.03 -7.59
C GLN A 137 -16.09 9.54 -7.14
N TRP A 138 -16.20 10.80 -6.77
CA TRP A 138 -17.48 11.42 -6.38
C TRP A 138 -18.31 11.81 -7.58
#